data_856fb58d3fea7a93f3f177fd87fd5186
#
_entry.id   856fb58d3fea7a93f3f177fd87fd5186
#
_cell.length_a   1.000
_cell.length_b   1.000
_cell.length_c   1.000
_cell.angle_alpha   90.00
_cell.angle_beta   90.00
_cell.angle_gamma   90.00
#
_symmetry.space_group_name_H-M   'P 1'
#
loop_
_entity.id
_entity.type
_entity.pdbx_description
1 polymer ?
#
loop_
_entity_poly.entity_id
_entity_poly.type
_entity_poly.pdbx_seq_one_letter_code
_entity_poly.pdbx_strand_id
1 'polypeptide(L)'
;MINFNSKIYVAGHNGLVGGAILRELKKQGYKNLIFASRKQLDLTDQKNVFKFIKNKKPNFIFIAAAKVGGIYSNNKYKADFIYQNLSIQNNLIHGAFLNGIKNLIFLGSSCVYPKKSKQPIKESYLLTGELEPTNEPYAIAKIAGIKMCQSYNQQYGTNYRCLMPTNTFGAHDNYDELNSHFFPALLKKI
;
A
#
# COMPACT_ATOMS: atom_id res chain seq x y z
N MET A 1 4.86 -21.29 -0.71
CA MET A 1 5.82 -20.52 0.13
C MET A 1 6.76 -19.76 -0.79
N ILE A 2 7.23 -18.59 -0.37
CA ILE A 2 8.28 -17.84 -1.08
C ILE A 2 9.61 -18.53 -0.80
N ASN A 3 10.42 -18.73 -1.83
CA ASN A 3 11.81 -19.19 -1.72
C ASN A 3 12.76 -18.16 -2.36
N PHE A 4 14.05 -18.36 -2.23
CA PHE A 4 15.07 -17.40 -2.71
C PHE A 4 15.05 -17.22 -4.24
N ASN A 5 14.47 -18.14 -5.01
CA ASN A 5 14.32 -18.04 -6.46
C ASN A 5 13.01 -17.35 -6.88
N SER A 6 12.12 -17.06 -5.95
CA SER A 6 10.84 -16.42 -6.24
C SER A 6 11.04 -15.02 -6.79
N LYS A 7 10.28 -14.68 -7.84
CA LYS A 7 10.20 -13.32 -8.36
C LYS A 7 9.27 -12.51 -7.46
N ILE A 8 9.78 -11.47 -6.82
CA ILE A 8 9.03 -10.64 -5.88
C ILE A 8 8.90 -9.23 -6.44
N TYR A 9 7.68 -8.77 -6.65
CA TYR A 9 7.40 -7.40 -7.07
C TYR A 9 7.11 -6.52 -5.85
N VAL A 10 7.88 -5.43 -5.70
CA VAL A 10 7.67 -4.41 -4.68
C VAL A 10 7.15 -3.14 -5.35
N ALA A 11 5.82 -2.97 -5.37
CA ALA A 11 5.19 -1.75 -5.85
C ALA A 11 5.35 -0.63 -4.81
N GLY A 12 5.92 0.51 -5.21
CA GLY A 12 6.22 1.61 -4.29
C GLY A 12 7.60 1.54 -3.61
N HIS A 13 8.57 0.88 -4.24
CA HIS A 13 9.93 0.66 -3.73
C HIS A 13 10.74 1.95 -3.42
N ASN A 14 10.36 3.10 -3.97
CA ASN A 14 11.00 4.41 -3.71
C ASN A 14 10.44 5.10 -2.44
N GLY A 15 9.32 4.62 -1.90
CA GLY A 15 8.75 5.16 -0.66
C GLY A 15 9.40 4.56 0.58
N LEU A 16 9.09 5.14 1.75
CA LEU A 16 9.59 4.72 3.06
C LEU A 16 9.45 3.21 3.28
N VAL A 17 8.23 2.70 3.27
CA VAL A 17 7.96 1.29 3.59
C VAL A 17 8.38 0.36 2.46
N GLY A 18 8.08 0.70 1.20
CA GLY A 18 8.48 -0.12 0.04
C GLY A 18 10.00 -0.22 -0.11
N GLY A 19 10.72 0.87 0.15
CA GLY A 19 12.18 0.89 0.19
C GLY A 19 12.76 0.04 1.31
N ALA A 20 12.15 0.08 2.50
CA ALA A 20 12.54 -0.78 3.62
C ALA A 20 12.35 -2.27 3.31
N ILE A 21 11.19 -2.64 2.73
CA ILE A 21 10.92 -4.01 2.27
C ILE A 21 11.97 -4.44 1.24
N LEU A 22 12.28 -3.60 0.27
CA LEU A 22 13.26 -3.94 -0.77
C LEU A 22 14.66 -4.15 -0.19
N ARG A 23 15.10 -3.29 0.76
CA ARG A 23 16.39 -3.43 1.45
C ARG A 23 16.45 -4.73 2.25
N GLU A 24 15.39 -5.05 2.99
CA GLU A 24 15.34 -6.25 3.80
C GLU A 24 15.34 -7.52 2.94
N LEU A 25 14.57 -7.56 1.85
CA LEU A 25 14.59 -8.68 0.91
C LEU A 25 15.99 -8.91 0.32
N LYS A 26 16.71 -7.84 -0.05
CA LYS A 26 18.10 -7.94 -0.51
C LYS A 26 19.02 -8.50 0.57
N LYS A 27 18.91 -8.00 1.81
CA LYS A 27 19.69 -8.46 2.95
C LYS A 27 19.46 -9.95 3.24
N GLN A 28 18.21 -10.41 3.08
CA GLN A 28 17.84 -11.82 3.23
C GLN A 28 18.27 -12.72 2.06
N GLY A 29 18.89 -12.16 1.01
CA GLY A 29 19.45 -12.94 -0.10
C GLY A 29 18.49 -13.18 -1.27
N TYR A 30 17.32 -12.55 -1.31
CA TYR A 30 16.43 -12.64 -2.48
C TYR A 30 17.04 -11.89 -3.66
N LYS A 31 17.21 -12.57 -4.80
CA LYS A 31 17.88 -12.02 -6.00
C LYS A 31 16.91 -11.56 -7.09
N ASN A 32 15.73 -12.16 -7.17
CA ASN A 32 14.77 -11.93 -8.26
C ASN A 32 13.74 -10.84 -7.86
N LEU A 33 14.24 -9.64 -7.54
CA LEU A 33 13.41 -8.52 -7.13
C LEU A 33 12.98 -7.68 -8.33
N ILE A 34 11.69 -7.43 -8.45
CA ILE A 34 11.06 -6.64 -9.51
C ILE A 34 10.58 -5.33 -8.89
N PHE A 35 10.88 -4.22 -9.52
CA PHE A 35 10.41 -2.90 -9.16
C PHE A 35 10.36 -1.99 -10.39
N ALA A 36 9.54 -0.95 -10.34
CA ALA A 36 9.44 0.07 -11.37
C ALA A 36 9.16 1.42 -10.73
N SER A 37 9.82 2.47 -11.18
CA SER A 37 9.53 3.84 -10.77
C SER A 37 8.22 4.33 -11.40
N ARG A 38 7.63 5.41 -10.85
CA ARG A 38 6.41 6.00 -11.42
C ARG A 38 6.57 6.42 -12.89
N LYS A 39 7.78 6.87 -13.28
CA LYS A 39 8.08 7.23 -14.68
C LYS A 39 8.08 6.00 -15.61
N GLN A 40 8.44 4.83 -15.09
CA GLN A 40 8.48 3.58 -15.85
C GLN A 40 7.12 2.87 -15.88
N LEU A 41 6.35 3.00 -14.79
CA LEU A 41 5.04 2.39 -14.64
C LEU A 41 4.14 3.28 -13.75
N ASP A 42 3.20 3.97 -14.36
CA ASP A 42 2.12 4.62 -13.62
C ASP A 42 1.11 3.57 -13.18
N LEU A 43 0.99 3.38 -11.87
CA LEU A 43 0.10 2.36 -11.31
C LEU A 43 -1.39 2.71 -11.43
N THR A 44 -1.73 3.94 -11.82
CA THR A 44 -3.10 4.33 -12.14
C THR A 44 -3.52 3.91 -13.56
N ASP A 45 -2.57 3.59 -14.42
CA ASP A 45 -2.81 3.09 -15.78
C ASP A 45 -3.00 1.56 -15.77
N GLN A 46 -4.27 1.14 -15.80
CA GLN A 46 -4.66 -0.26 -15.73
C GLN A 46 -4.00 -1.11 -16.83
N LYS A 47 -4.03 -0.64 -18.07
CA LYS A 47 -3.50 -1.37 -19.23
C LYS A 47 -2.02 -1.68 -19.07
N ASN A 48 -1.24 -0.67 -18.68
CA ASN A 48 0.20 -0.83 -18.50
C ASN A 48 0.52 -1.67 -17.26
N VAL A 49 -0.23 -1.56 -16.17
CA VAL A 49 -0.07 -2.41 -14.98
C VAL A 49 -0.33 -3.88 -15.32
N PHE A 50 -1.43 -4.19 -16.02
CA PHE A 50 -1.75 -5.57 -16.41
C PHE A 50 -0.69 -6.16 -17.34
N LYS A 51 -0.23 -5.38 -18.33
CA LYS A 51 0.86 -5.76 -19.24
C LYS A 51 2.16 -6.02 -18.49
N PHE A 52 2.50 -5.15 -17.52
CA PHE A 52 3.70 -5.29 -16.71
C PHE A 52 3.66 -6.58 -15.87
N ILE A 53 2.57 -6.83 -15.15
CA ILE A 53 2.42 -8.04 -14.32
C ILE A 53 2.49 -9.31 -15.20
N LYS A 54 1.77 -9.30 -16.34
CA LYS A 54 1.80 -10.41 -17.31
C LYS A 54 3.20 -10.73 -17.82
N ASN A 55 3.99 -9.71 -18.14
CA ASN A 55 5.34 -9.87 -18.67
C ASN A 55 6.36 -10.28 -17.61
N LYS A 56 6.27 -9.70 -16.40
CA LYS A 56 7.22 -9.96 -15.32
C LYS A 56 6.94 -11.26 -14.57
N LYS A 57 5.67 -11.69 -14.51
CA LYS A 57 5.20 -12.93 -13.86
C LYS A 57 5.76 -13.07 -12.43
N PRO A 58 5.51 -12.12 -11.53
CA PRO A 58 5.94 -12.25 -10.14
C PRO A 58 5.23 -13.43 -9.46
N ASN A 59 5.90 -14.09 -8.53
CA ASN A 59 5.31 -15.12 -7.66
C ASN A 59 4.63 -14.47 -6.45
N PHE A 60 5.05 -13.25 -6.09
CA PHE A 60 4.60 -12.52 -4.93
C PHE A 60 4.61 -11.01 -5.18
N ILE A 61 3.62 -10.30 -4.64
CA ILE A 61 3.53 -8.84 -4.77
C ILE A 61 3.41 -8.20 -3.39
N PHE A 62 4.27 -7.21 -3.11
CA PHE A 62 4.06 -6.24 -2.03
C PHE A 62 3.47 -4.96 -2.62
N ILE A 63 2.28 -4.55 -2.15
CA ILE A 63 1.65 -3.29 -2.54
C ILE A 63 1.91 -2.26 -1.44
N ALA A 64 3.05 -1.57 -1.54
CA ALA A 64 3.43 -0.45 -0.69
C ALA A 64 3.19 0.91 -1.37
N ALA A 65 2.79 0.88 -2.65
CA ALA A 65 2.47 2.08 -3.41
C ALA A 65 1.14 2.67 -2.97
N ALA A 66 1.13 3.96 -2.69
CA ALA A 66 -0.06 4.75 -2.41
C ALA A 66 0.23 6.24 -2.63
N LYS A 67 -0.82 7.04 -2.87
CA LYS A 67 -0.75 8.48 -2.66
C LYS A 67 -0.91 8.72 -1.16
N VAL A 68 0.15 9.21 -0.53
CA VAL A 68 0.21 9.51 0.90
C VAL A 68 0.57 10.97 1.13
N GLY A 69 0.27 11.51 2.29
CA GLY A 69 0.61 12.87 2.68
C GLY A 69 0.13 13.20 4.09
N GLY A 70 0.60 14.31 4.63
CA GLY A 70 0.16 14.84 5.93
C GLY A 70 -1.30 15.29 5.92
N ILE A 71 -1.78 15.78 7.06
CA ILE A 71 -3.18 16.24 7.29
C ILE A 71 -3.58 17.29 6.24
N TYR A 72 -2.71 18.28 5.99
CA TYR A 72 -2.98 19.35 5.01
C TYR A 72 -3.28 18.79 3.61
N SER A 73 -2.41 17.94 3.09
CA SER A 73 -2.58 17.35 1.75
C SER A 73 -3.83 16.49 1.65
N ASN A 74 -4.10 15.65 2.66
CA ASN A 74 -5.28 14.81 2.71
C ASN A 74 -6.57 15.65 2.67
N ASN A 75 -6.61 16.74 3.45
CA ASN A 75 -7.78 17.60 3.50
C ASN A 75 -7.98 18.44 2.23
N LYS A 76 -6.87 18.88 1.60
CA LYS A 76 -6.90 19.70 0.39
C LYS A 76 -7.20 18.93 -0.90
N TYR A 77 -6.65 17.74 -1.06
CA TYR A 77 -6.70 16.97 -2.30
C TYR A 77 -7.55 15.69 -2.18
N LYS A 78 -8.71 15.79 -1.54
CA LYS A 78 -9.58 14.65 -1.19
C LYS A 78 -9.90 13.74 -2.38
N ALA A 79 -10.32 14.32 -3.51
CA ALA A 79 -10.64 13.57 -4.72
C ALA A 79 -9.42 12.82 -5.30
N ASP A 80 -8.26 13.45 -5.31
CA ASP A 80 -7.02 12.81 -5.76
C ASP A 80 -6.60 11.65 -4.87
N PHE A 81 -6.75 11.79 -3.55
CA PHE A 81 -6.39 10.74 -2.61
C PHE A 81 -7.26 9.50 -2.78
N ILE A 82 -8.58 9.66 -2.88
CA ILE A 82 -9.47 8.52 -3.08
C ILE A 82 -9.26 7.90 -4.46
N TYR A 83 -9.27 8.70 -5.53
CA TYR A 83 -9.16 8.22 -6.91
C TYR A 83 -7.85 7.48 -7.17
N GLN A 84 -6.71 8.11 -6.86
CA GLN A 84 -5.40 7.50 -7.15
C GLN A 84 -5.16 6.23 -6.34
N ASN A 85 -5.54 6.22 -5.05
CA ASN A 85 -5.38 5.02 -4.22
C ASN A 85 -6.28 3.87 -4.67
N LEU A 86 -7.54 4.14 -5.02
CA LEU A 86 -8.44 3.13 -5.60
C LEU A 86 -7.88 2.59 -6.92
N SER A 87 -7.43 3.46 -7.82
CA SER A 87 -6.86 3.04 -9.11
C SER A 87 -5.62 2.15 -8.91
N ILE A 88 -4.66 2.58 -8.09
CA ILE A 88 -3.42 1.82 -7.80
C ILE A 88 -3.74 0.42 -7.27
N GLN A 89 -4.55 0.33 -6.22
CA GLN A 89 -4.82 -0.95 -5.57
C GLN A 89 -5.70 -1.86 -6.42
N ASN A 90 -6.71 -1.32 -7.11
CA ASN A 90 -7.57 -2.12 -8.01
C ASN A 90 -6.74 -2.72 -9.14
N ASN A 91 -5.88 -1.93 -9.76
CA ASN A 91 -5.03 -2.39 -10.86
C ASN A 91 -4.05 -3.47 -10.42
N LEU A 92 -3.44 -3.32 -9.24
CA LEU A 92 -2.48 -4.30 -8.73
C LEU A 92 -3.15 -5.57 -8.22
N ILE A 93 -4.23 -5.47 -7.43
CA ILE A 93 -4.93 -6.63 -6.87
C ILE A 93 -5.62 -7.44 -7.98
N HIS A 94 -6.38 -6.77 -8.85
CA HIS A 94 -7.06 -7.45 -9.95
C HIS A 94 -6.06 -7.97 -10.99
N GLY A 95 -5.04 -7.19 -11.34
CA GLY A 95 -3.97 -7.61 -12.23
C GLY A 95 -3.21 -8.82 -11.71
N ALA A 96 -2.97 -8.91 -10.39
CA ALA A 96 -2.39 -10.10 -9.78
C ALA A 96 -3.28 -11.34 -9.99
N PHE A 97 -4.57 -11.22 -9.71
CA PHE A 97 -5.55 -12.29 -9.90
C PHE A 97 -5.62 -12.77 -11.35
N LEU A 98 -5.77 -11.87 -12.33
CA LEU A 98 -5.83 -12.19 -13.74
C LEU A 98 -4.60 -12.95 -14.26
N ASN A 99 -3.46 -12.79 -13.59
CA ASN A 99 -2.21 -13.47 -13.95
C ASN A 99 -1.89 -14.67 -13.03
N GLY A 100 -2.86 -15.17 -12.28
CA GLY A 100 -2.73 -16.36 -11.44
C GLY A 100 -1.80 -16.21 -10.24
N ILE A 101 -1.49 -14.96 -9.83
CA ILE A 101 -0.64 -14.69 -8.67
C ILE A 101 -1.49 -14.86 -7.41
N LYS A 102 -1.19 -15.90 -6.65
CA LYS A 102 -1.97 -16.26 -5.45
C LYS A 102 -1.50 -15.58 -4.16
N ASN A 103 -0.30 -14.99 -4.14
CA ASN A 103 0.29 -14.45 -2.93
C ASN A 103 0.54 -12.94 -3.07
N LEU A 104 -0.07 -12.16 -2.17
CA LEU A 104 0.03 -10.71 -2.17
C LEU A 104 -0.05 -10.19 -0.74
N ILE A 105 0.73 -9.14 -0.44
CA ILE A 105 0.57 -8.32 0.76
C ILE A 105 0.16 -6.91 0.34
N PHE A 106 -0.99 -6.48 0.84
CA PHE A 106 -1.50 -5.12 0.72
C PHE A 106 -1.25 -4.34 2.01
N LEU A 107 -0.62 -3.18 1.90
CA LEU A 107 -0.46 -2.28 3.04
C LEU A 107 -1.70 -1.41 3.19
N GLY A 108 -2.49 -1.71 4.21
CA GLY A 108 -3.55 -0.86 4.71
C GLY A 108 -2.98 0.35 5.47
N SER A 109 -3.65 0.76 6.51
CA SER A 109 -3.22 1.83 7.42
C SER A 109 -4.05 1.79 8.70
N SER A 110 -3.53 2.24 9.82
CA SER A 110 -4.31 2.36 11.07
C SER A 110 -5.47 3.35 10.97
N CYS A 111 -5.47 4.28 10.00
CA CYS A 111 -6.58 5.24 9.79
C CYS A 111 -7.87 4.58 9.27
N VAL A 112 -7.85 3.29 8.91
CA VAL A 112 -9.07 2.54 8.52
C VAL A 112 -9.99 2.23 9.70
N TYR A 113 -9.52 2.40 10.93
CA TYR A 113 -10.30 2.21 12.13
C TYR A 113 -11.05 3.48 12.53
N PRO A 114 -12.20 3.34 13.23
CA PRO A 114 -12.96 4.48 13.69
C PRO A 114 -12.12 5.43 14.54
N LYS A 115 -12.33 6.73 14.39
CA LYS A 115 -11.64 7.79 15.14
C LYS A 115 -11.67 7.58 16.66
N LYS A 116 -12.80 7.07 17.19
CA LYS A 116 -13.03 6.83 18.61
C LYS A 116 -12.89 5.35 18.99
N SER A 117 -12.05 4.57 18.28
CA SER A 117 -11.79 3.17 18.63
C SER A 117 -11.21 3.03 20.03
N LYS A 118 -11.67 2.01 20.76
CA LYS A 118 -11.07 1.61 22.04
C LYS A 118 -9.63 1.14 21.82
N GLN A 119 -8.78 1.38 22.82
CA GLN A 119 -7.39 0.90 22.83
C GLN A 119 -7.25 -0.33 23.72
N PRO A 120 -6.44 -1.32 23.31
CA PRO A 120 -5.76 -1.45 22.02
C PRO A 120 -6.76 -1.71 20.88
N ILE A 121 -6.46 -1.18 19.68
CA ILE A 121 -7.31 -1.34 18.50
C ILE A 121 -7.30 -2.81 18.07
N LYS A 122 -8.50 -3.37 17.81
CA LYS A 122 -8.69 -4.73 17.29
C LYS A 122 -9.08 -4.70 15.83
N GLU A 123 -8.67 -5.71 15.05
CA GLU A 123 -9.04 -5.82 13.63
C GLU A 123 -10.56 -5.82 13.40
N SER A 124 -11.34 -6.36 14.36
CA SER A 124 -12.80 -6.39 14.32
C SER A 124 -13.45 -5.01 14.41
N TYR A 125 -12.70 -3.96 14.71
CA TYR A 125 -13.25 -2.60 14.76
C TYR A 125 -13.34 -1.93 13.38
N LEU A 126 -12.87 -2.59 12.33
CA LEU A 126 -13.02 -2.12 10.96
C LEU A 126 -14.51 -1.93 10.61
N LEU A 127 -14.88 -0.73 10.14
CA LEU A 127 -16.27 -0.36 9.78
C LEU A 127 -17.28 -0.33 10.94
N THR A 128 -16.85 -0.15 12.17
CA THR A 128 -17.76 -0.08 13.33
C THR A 128 -18.09 1.34 13.79
N GLY A 129 -17.61 2.35 13.10
CA GLY A 129 -17.87 3.75 13.44
C GLY A 129 -17.27 4.73 12.45
N GLU A 130 -17.41 6.03 12.74
CA GLU A 130 -16.96 7.12 11.89
C GLU A 130 -15.44 7.20 11.79
N LEU A 131 -14.93 7.49 10.58
CA LEU A 131 -13.51 7.70 10.31
C LEU A 131 -13.07 9.12 10.72
N GLU A 132 -11.77 9.35 10.76
CA GLU A 132 -11.22 10.70 10.90
C GLU A 132 -11.50 11.54 9.64
N PRO A 133 -12.29 12.65 9.73
CA PRO A 133 -12.75 13.39 8.54
C PRO A 133 -11.63 13.98 7.68
N THR A 134 -10.47 14.28 8.28
CA THR A 134 -9.36 14.91 7.55
C THR A 134 -8.66 13.97 6.58
N ASN A 135 -8.74 12.66 6.81
CA ASN A 135 -8.14 11.63 5.93
C ASN A 135 -9.13 10.56 5.47
N GLU A 136 -10.42 10.79 5.67
CA GLU A 136 -11.49 9.84 5.32
C GLU A 136 -11.39 9.31 3.87
N PRO A 137 -11.16 10.13 2.82
CA PRO A 137 -11.03 9.62 1.45
C PRO A 137 -9.89 8.61 1.27
N TYR A 138 -8.76 8.82 1.94
CA TYR A 138 -7.66 7.87 1.97
C TYR A 138 -8.03 6.58 2.72
N ALA A 139 -8.65 6.74 3.89
CA ALA A 139 -9.09 5.61 4.73
C ALA A 139 -10.11 4.73 3.99
N ILE A 140 -11.11 5.33 3.33
CA ILE A 140 -12.10 4.62 2.50
C ILE A 140 -11.41 3.84 1.38
N ALA A 141 -10.46 4.44 0.67
CA ALA A 141 -9.71 3.74 -0.36
C ALA A 141 -8.98 2.52 0.23
N LYS A 142 -8.32 2.67 1.38
CA LYS A 142 -7.62 1.55 2.05
C LYS A 142 -8.59 0.46 2.53
N ILE A 143 -9.74 0.83 3.08
CA ILE A 143 -10.80 -0.12 3.46
C ILE A 143 -11.27 -0.92 2.22
N ALA A 144 -11.51 -0.25 1.10
CA ALA A 144 -11.89 -0.91 -0.15
C ALA A 144 -10.85 -1.95 -0.59
N GLY A 145 -9.54 -1.62 -0.51
CA GLY A 145 -8.45 -2.56 -0.82
C GLY A 145 -8.42 -3.77 0.10
N ILE A 146 -8.64 -3.57 1.42
CA ILE A 146 -8.74 -4.66 2.41
C ILE A 146 -9.93 -5.56 2.05
N LYS A 147 -11.10 -4.98 1.79
CA LYS A 147 -12.31 -5.74 1.42
C LYS A 147 -12.13 -6.47 0.08
N MET A 148 -11.45 -5.85 -0.88
CA MET A 148 -11.11 -6.50 -2.13
C MET A 148 -10.23 -7.73 -1.91
N CYS A 149 -9.16 -7.64 -1.12
CA CYS A 149 -8.32 -8.80 -0.77
C CYS A 149 -9.13 -9.91 -0.09
N GLN A 150 -10.00 -9.57 0.87
CA GLN A 150 -10.87 -10.53 1.56
C GLN A 150 -11.83 -11.24 0.57
N SER A 151 -12.46 -10.48 -0.34
CA SER A 151 -13.39 -11.02 -1.34
C SER A 151 -12.69 -11.98 -2.31
N TYR A 152 -11.48 -11.62 -2.77
CA TYR A 152 -10.68 -12.51 -3.64
C TYR A 152 -10.27 -13.80 -2.92
N ASN A 153 -9.92 -13.71 -1.63
CA ASN A 153 -9.60 -14.91 -0.83
C ASN A 153 -10.82 -15.83 -0.71
N GLN A 154 -12.00 -15.26 -0.40
CA GLN A 154 -13.23 -16.04 -0.22
C GLN A 154 -13.71 -16.67 -1.53
N GLN A 155 -13.72 -15.91 -2.61
CA GLN A 155 -14.30 -16.35 -3.88
C GLN A 155 -13.35 -17.23 -4.70
N TYR A 156 -12.05 -16.97 -4.67
CA TYR A 156 -11.07 -17.59 -5.59
C TYR A 156 -9.95 -18.35 -4.88
N GLY A 157 -9.95 -18.43 -3.54
CA GLY A 157 -8.93 -19.14 -2.79
C GLY A 157 -7.53 -18.52 -2.92
N THR A 158 -7.44 -17.20 -3.09
CA THR A 158 -6.15 -16.49 -3.07
C THR A 158 -5.62 -16.39 -1.64
N ASN A 159 -4.35 -16.00 -1.49
CA ASN A 159 -3.72 -15.74 -0.20
C ASN A 159 -3.27 -14.27 -0.16
N TYR A 160 -4.22 -13.36 -0.27
CA TYR A 160 -4.00 -11.93 -0.20
C TYR A 160 -4.11 -11.46 1.24
N ARG A 161 -3.03 -10.99 1.81
CA ARG A 161 -2.96 -10.56 3.21
C ARG A 161 -2.88 -9.05 3.30
N CYS A 162 -3.49 -8.49 4.34
CA CYS A 162 -3.47 -7.06 4.60
C CYS A 162 -2.72 -6.81 5.91
N LEU A 163 -1.82 -5.82 5.90
CA LEU A 163 -1.12 -5.34 7.09
C LEU A 163 -1.55 -3.90 7.36
N MET A 164 -1.84 -3.57 8.61
CA MET A 164 -2.23 -2.23 9.05
C MET A 164 -1.07 -1.56 9.80
N PRO A 165 -0.09 -0.99 9.08
CA PRO A 165 0.98 -0.25 9.73
C PRO A 165 0.42 0.99 10.42
N THR A 166 0.99 1.32 11.56
CA THR A 166 0.79 2.61 12.23
C THR A 166 1.67 3.68 11.56
N ASN A 167 1.85 4.84 12.20
CA ASN A 167 2.78 5.85 11.70
C ASN A 167 4.20 5.28 11.68
N THR A 168 4.77 5.21 10.49
CA THR A 168 6.14 4.73 10.26
C THR A 168 7.07 5.92 10.04
N PHE A 169 8.32 5.76 10.39
CA PHE A 169 9.40 6.71 10.12
C PHE A 169 10.70 5.96 9.80
N GLY A 170 11.65 6.62 9.14
CA GLY A 170 12.93 6.01 8.84
C GLY A 170 13.61 6.58 7.60
N ALA A 171 14.60 5.83 7.09
CA ALA A 171 15.36 6.23 5.91
C ALA A 171 14.44 6.40 4.67
N HIS A 172 14.64 7.50 3.95
CA HIS A 172 13.85 7.92 2.79
C HIS A 172 12.43 8.40 3.12
N ASP A 173 12.20 8.88 4.36
CA ASP A 173 10.95 9.56 4.70
C ASP A 173 10.85 10.92 3.98
N ASN A 174 9.63 11.46 3.93
CA ASN A 174 9.37 12.76 3.35
C ASN A 174 9.49 13.85 4.41
N TYR A 175 10.42 14.79 4.20
CA TYR A 175 10.68 15.94 5.07
C TYR A 175 10.12 17.26 4.53
N ASP A 176 9.20 17.23 3.58
CA ASP A 176 8.51 18.42 3.07
C ASP A 176 7.68 19.08 4.17
N GLU A 177 7.74 20.39 4.30
CA GLU A 177 7.11 21.13 5.42
C GLU A 177 5.58 21.00 5.49
N LEU A 178 4.93 20.91 4.32
CA LEU A 178 3.47 20.85 4.20
C LEU A 178 2.93 19.42 4.06
N ASN A 179 3.75 18.51 3.55
CA ASN A 179 3.32 17.18 3.13
C ASN A 179 3.89 16.04 3.96
N SER A 180 4.82 16.31 4.90
CA SER A 180 5.40 15.30 5.77
C SER A 180 4.45 14.86 6.87
N HIS A 181 4.70 13.67 7.41
CA HIS A 181 4.07 13.21 8.64
C HIS A 181 4.65 13.91 9.86
N PHE A 182 4.01 13.74 11.02
CA PHE A 182 4.35 14.44 12.26
C PHE A 182 5.83 14.33 12.64
N PHE A 183 6.41 13.14 12.64
CA PHE A 183 7.78 12.92 13.11
C PHE A 183 8.84 13.58 12.22
N PRO A 184 8.84 13.42 10.88
CA PRO A 184 9.74 14.18 10.02
C PRO A 184 9.55 15.70 10.11
N ALA A 185 8.31 16.17 10.24
CA ALA A 185 8.04 17.59 10.41
C ALA A 185 8.62 18.14 11.72
N LEU A 186 8.57 17.36 12.80
CA LEU A 186 9.17 17.72 14.09
C LEU A 186 10.71 17.79 14.01
N LEU A 187 11.34 16.77 13.41
CA LEU A 187 12.81 16.74 13.24
C LEU A 187 13.34 17.91 12.41
N LYS A 188 12.56 18.43 11.48
CA LYS A 188 12.96 19.57 10.65
C LYS A 188 12.91 20.90 11.40
N LYS A 189 12.18 20.98 12.51
CA LYS A 189 12.04 22.20 13.34
C LYS A 189 13.09 22.31 14.45
N ILE A 190 13.85 21.27 14.69
CA ILE A 190 14.99 21.21 15.62
C ILE A 190 16.28 21.52 14.86
#